data_ed09333bb5c4e82b75e082e602359eb1
#
_entry.id   ed09333bb5c4e82b75e082e602359eb1
#
_cell.length_a   1.000
_cell.length_b   1.000
_cell.length_c   1.000
_cell.angle_alpha   90.00
_cell.angle_beta   90.00
_cell.angle_gamma   90.00
#
_symmetry.space_group_name_H-M   'P 1'
#
loop_
_entity.id
_entity.type
_entity.pdbx_description
1 polymer ?
#
loop_
_entity_poly.entity_id
_entity_poly.type
_entity_poly.pdbx_seq_one_letter_code
_entity_poly.pdbx_strand_id
1 'polypeptide(L)'
;MSIYAIYFSPTGGTEKIVTFIAEQFGEYQSIDLCEKTSDLTNDFSEEDLCIIGVPSFGGRVPGIALERIKALSGNNATAILITVYGNRAYEDTLIELEDTLIEKNFTCQAAIAAIAEHSIMHQFATGRPDQNDLTELASFAQKIKEKTNNTVKTDFPPVHVPGNRPYREYGTIPLIPGASHTCGSCGLCAAKCPSGAIPSDNPKQTDKDKCISCMRCISVCPTHSRKLNPLMLAAASQKLKKACSGRKENELFL
;
A
#
# COMPACT_ATOMS: atom_id res chain seq x y z
N MET A 1 14.41 7.93 19.45
CA MET A 1 13.98 6.99 18.38
C MET A 1 12.47 6.84 18.46
N SER A 2 11.75 7.39 17.51
CA SER A 2 10.32 7.16 17.33
C SER A 2 10.10 6.15 16.21
N ILE A 3 8.97 5.42 16.26
CA ILE A 3 8.61 4.45 15.25
C ILE A 3 7.37 4.97 14.52
N TYR A 4 7.40 4.95 13.20
CA TYR A 4 6.31 5.43 12.36
C TYR A 4 5.80 4.31 11.43
N ALA A 5 4.49 4.09 11.44
CA ALA A 5 3.78 3.25 10.49
C ALA A 5 3.16 4.14 9.41
N ILE A 6 3.77 4.20 8.24
CA ILE A 6 3.38 5.09 7.14
C ILE A 6 2.79 4.23 6.03
N TYR A 7 1.54 4.47 5.66
CA TYR A 7 0.90 3.57 4.69
C TYR A 7 -0.11 4.26 3.78
N PHE A 8 -0.16 3.81 2.53
CA PHE A 8 -1.29 4.07 1.65
C PHE A 8 -2.17 2.82 1.62
N SER A 9 -3.32 2.86 2.29
CA SER A 9 -4.18 1.69 2.49
C SER A 9 -5.66 1.97 2.23
N PRO A 10 -6.09 2.05 0.96
CA PRO A 10 -7.49 2.37 0.64
C PRO A 10 -8.52 1.39 1.22
N THR A 11 -8.17 0.10 1.34
CA THR A 11 -9.08 -0.97 1.77
C THR A 11 -8.64 -1.69 3.05
N GLY A 12 -7.61 -1.18 3.75
CA GLY A 12 -7.15 -1.71 5.03
C GLY A 12 -6.06 -2.79 4.94
N GLY A 13 -5.85 -3.43 3.79
CA GLY A 13 -4.90 -4.55 3.68
C GLY A 13 -3.44 -4.16 3.93
N THR A 14 -2.99 -3.04 3.36
CA THR A 14 -1.62 -2.54 3.58
C THR A 14 -1.43 -2.05 5.01
N GLU A 15 -2.38 -1.30 5.55
CA GLU A 15 -2.39 -0.85 6.94
C GLU A 15 -2.19 -2.02 7.91
N LYS A 16 -3.01 -3.07 7.78
CA LYS A 16 -2.93 -4.26 8.64
C LYS A 16 -1.52 -4.86 8.70
N ILE A 17 -0.81 -4.91 7.57
CA ILE A 17 0.54 -5.49 7.50
C ILE A 17 1.58 -4.51 8.05
N VAL A 18 1.50 -3.24 7.67
CA VAL A 18 2.45 -2.21 8.12
C VAL A 18 2.39 -2.01 9.63
N THR A 19 1.19 -1.90 10.19
CA THR A 19 1.00 -1.75 11.64
C THR A 19 1.43 -3.01 12.38
N PHE A 20 1.13 -4.20 11.87
CA PHE A 20 1.59 -5.46 12.46
C PHE A 20 3.12 -5.54 12.53
N ILE A 21 3.83 -5.11 11.48
CA ILE A 21 5.30 -5.05 11.50
C ILE A 21 5.77 -3.96 12.49
N ALA A 22 5.16 -2.79 12.51
CA ALA A 22 5.53 -1.71 13.44
C ALA A 22 5.40 -2.15 14.91
N GLU A 23 4.32 -2.84 15.27
CA GLU A 23 4.08 -3.42 16.60
C GLU A 23 5.23 -4.33 17.06
N GLN A 24 5.88 -5.05 16.12
CA GLN A 24 7.03 -5.88 16.48
C GLN A 24 8.22 -5.03 16.97
N PHE A 25 8.34 -3.77 16.56
CA PHE A 25 9.45 -2.89 16.97
C PHE A 25 9.13 -2.07 18.23
N GLY A 26 7.87 -1.83 18.55
CA GLY A 26 7.44 -1.12 19.75
C GLY A 26 6.21 -0.25 19.54
N GLU A 27 6.01 0.74 20.41
CA GLU A 27 4.97 1.75 20.23
C GLU A 27 5.24 2.62 19.01
N TYR A 28 4.23 2.89 18.21
CA TYR A 28 4.38 3.61 16.94
C TYR A 28 3.31 4.67 16.74
N GLN A 29 3.61 5.61 15.84
CA GLN A 29 2.67 6.61 15.34
C GLN A 29 2.24 6.23 13.91
N SER A 30 0.94 6.36 13.60
CA SER A 30 0.42 6.06 12.28
C SER A 30 0.29 7.31 11.41
N ILE A 31 0.68 7.18 10.13
CA ILE A 31 0.50 8.19 9.09
C ILE A 31 -0.25 7.55 7.92
N ASP A 32 -1.56 7.84 7.80
CA ASP A 32 -2.39 7.35 6.69
C ASP A 32 -2.25 8.27 5.46
N LEU A 33 -1.49 7.81 4.48
CA LEU A 33 -1.33 8.50 3.20
C LEU A 33 -2.62 8.52 2.34
N CYS A 34 -3.73 7.92 2.76
CA CYS A 34 -5.03 8.08 2.10
C CYS A 34 -5.75 9.35 2.52
N GLU A 35 -5.44 9.91 3.67
CA GLU A 35 -6.08 11.13 4.16
C GLU A 35 -5.59 12.35 3.35
N LYS A 36 -6.52 13.30 3.15
CA LYS A 36 -6.21 14.57 2.47
C LYS A 36 -5.63 15.53 3.52
N THR A 37 -4.37 15.37 3.86
CA THR A 37 -3.71 16.30 4.78
C THR A 37 -2.89 17.32 4.00
N SER A 38 -3.05 18.59 4.32
CA SER A 38 -2.20 19.68 3.87
C SER A 38 -0.81 19.67 4.55
N ASP A 39 -0.63 18.87 5.60
CA ASP A 39 0.50 18.94 6.53
C ASP A 39 1.28 17.62 6.65
N LEU A 40 1.49 16.93 5.52
CA LEU A 40 2.34 15.73 5.49
C LEU A 40 3.86 16.04 5.56
N THR A 41 4.24 17.26 5.93
CA THR A 41 5.65 17.60 6.19
C THR A 41 6.08 17.04 7.55
N ASN A 42 6.21 15.72 7.64
CA ASN A 42 6.89 15.13 8.78
C ASN A 42 8.39 15.10 8.47
N ASP A 43 9.12 15.91 9.19
CA ASP A 43 10.57 15.85 9.23
C ASP A 43 10.96 14.75 10.22
N PHE A 44 11.40 13.63 9.70
CA PHE A 44 11.96 12.55 10.50
C PHE A 44 13.40 12.89 10.89
N SER A 45 13.92 12.20 11.89
CA SER A 45 15.31 12.29 12.31
C SER A 45 16.06 11.00 11.97
N GLU A 46 17.37 11.05 11.92
CA GLU A 46 18.21 9.87 11.67
C GLU A 46 18.03 8.75 12.71
N GLU A 47 17.50 9.07 13.90
CA GLU A 47 17.22 8.09 14.95
C GLU A 47 15.88 7.37 14.76
N ASP A 48 15.03 7.85 13.84
CA ASP A 48 13.68 7.32 13.68
C ASP A 48 13.64 6.09 12.78
N LEU A 49 12.67 5.22 13.05
CA LEU A 49 12.35 4.04 12.27
C LEU A 49 11.01 4.23 11.55
N CYS A 50 11.03 4.23 10.24
CA CYS A 50 9.85 4.38 9.39
C CYS A 50 9.51 3.05 8.70
N ILE A 51 8.38 2.46 9.02
CA ILE A 51 7.83 1.29 8.31
C ILE A 51 6.86 1.83 7.25
N ILE A 52 7.26 1.78 5.98
CA ILE A 52 6.57 2.47 4.89
C ILE A 52 5.97 1.45 3.92
N GLY A 53 4.64 1.43 3.82
CA GLY A 53 3.95 0.44 3.01
C GLY A 53 2.97 0.99 1.99
N VAL A 54 3.00 0.38 0.79
CA VAL A 54 2.12 0.71 -0.34
C VAL A 54 1.52 -0.54 -0.97
N PRO A 55 0.31 -0.47 -1.53
CA PRO A 55 -0.22 -1.57 -2.34
C PRO A 55 0.40 -1.53 -3.74
N SER A 56 0.51 -2.69 -4.38
CA SER A 56 0.89 -2.79 -5.79
C SER A 56 -0.33 -2.62 -6.69
N PHE A 57 -0.40 -1.50 -7.41
CA PHE A 57 -1.44 -1.25 -8.42
C PHE A 57 -0.87 -1.46 -9.83
N GLY A 58 -1.24 -2.59 -10.44
CA GLY A 58 -0.72 -2.94 -11.76
C GLY A 58 0.80 -3.16 -11.80
N GLY A 59 1.44 -3.45 -10.68
CA GLY A 59 2.90 -3.66 -10.57
C GLY A 59 3.69 -2.37 -10.36
N ARG A 60 3.04 -1.28 -9.95
CA ARG A 60 3.61 0.03 -9.65
C ARG A 60 3.07 0.56 -8.31
N VAL A 61 3.78 1.51 -7.73
CA VAL A 61 3.26 2.30 -6.61
C VAL A 61 2.11 3.18 -7.10
N PRO A 62 0.96 3.28 -6.39
CA PRO A 62 -0.09 4.23 -6.79
C PRO A 62 0.44 5.65 -6.87
N GLY A 63 0.20 6.35 -8.01
CA GLY A 63 0.77 7.69 -8.26
C GLY A 63 0.53 8.68 -7.12
N ILE A 64 -0.68 8.68 -6.55
CA ILE A 64 -1.00 9.55 -5.41
C ILE A 64 -0.25 9.18 -4.12
N ALA A 65 0.12 7.90 -3.94
CA ALA A 65 0.98 7.49 -2.84
C ALA A 65 2.40 8.02 -3.04
N LEU A 66 2.93 7.94 -4.27
CA LEU A 66 4.23 8.52 -4.63
C LEU A 66 4.27 10.02 -4.37
N GLU A 67 3.26 10.77 -4.80
CA GLU A 67 3.18 12.22 -4.57
C GLU A 67 3.27 12.55 -3.07
N ARG A 68 2.57 11.78 -2.23
CA ARG A 68 2.55 11.99 -0.78
C ARG A 68 3.84 11.55 -0.09
N ILE A 69 4.45 10.45 -0.54
CA ILE A 69 5.77 10.03 -0.05
C ILE A 69 6.84 11.06 -0.45
N LYS A 70 6.78 11.62 -1.64
CA LYS A 70 7.69 12.68 -2.10
C LYS A 70 7.58 13.98 -1.29
N ALA A 71 6.49 14.20 -0.58
CA ALA A 71 6.34 15.32 0.34
C ALA A 71 7.02 15.10 1.70
N LEU A 72 7.45 13.87 2.00
CA LEU A 72 8.19 13.55 3.23
C LEU A 72 9.67 13.91 3.11
N SER A 73 10.32 14.19 4.24
CA SER A 73 11.78 14.38 4.36
C SER A 73 12.36 13.34 5.31
N GLY A 74 13.14 12.41 4.76
CA GLY A 74 13.67 11.28 5.53
C GLY A 74 14.78 11.66 6.50
N ASN A 75 15.60 12.67 6.18
CA ASN A 75 16.74 13.13 7.01
C ASN A 75 17.60 11.97 7.57
N ASN A 76 17.86 10.96 6.73
CA ASN A 76 18.56 9.72 7.05
C ASN A 76 17.82 8.80 8.06
N ALA A 77 16.52 8.98 8.29
CA ALA A 77 15.72 8.02 9.04
C ALA A 77 15.81 6.62 8.41
N THR A 78 15.80 5.61 9.27
CA THR A 78 15.79 4.22 8.83
C THR A 78 14.44 3.86 8.24
N ALA A 79 14.42 3.24 7.05
CA ALA A 79 13.20 2.77 6.41
C ALA A 79 13.16 1.25 6.24
N ILE A 80 12.02 0.64 6.58
CA ILE A 80 11.63 -0.72 6.20
C ILE A 80 10.51 -0.57 5.16
N LEU A 81 10.75 -1.07 3.96
CA LEU A 81 9.84 -0.94 2.83
C LEU A 81 8.88 -2.11 2.78
N ILE A 82 7.60 -1.85 2.53
CA ILE A 82 6.61 -2.91 2.39
C ILE A 82 5.78 -2.69 1.13
N THR A 83 5.80 -3.65 0.21
CA THR A 83 4.79 -3.72 -0.85
C THR A 83 3.77 -4.79 -0.53
N VAL A 84 2.47 -4.46 -0.70
CA VAL A 84 1.37 -5.39 -0.44
C VAL A 84 0.61 -5.66 -1.73
N TYR A 85 0.41 -6.93 -2.07
CA TYR A 85 -0.23 -7.31 -3.32
C TYR A 85 -1.22 -8.46 -3.17
N GLY A 86 -2.21 -8.47 -4.08
CA GLY A 86 -3.33 -9.42 -4.09
C GLY A 86 -3.03 -10.69 -4.87
N ASN A 87 -1.97 -11.41 -4.54
CA ASN A 87 -1.61 -12.74 -5.09
C ASN A 87 -1.28 -12.78 -6.61
N ARG A 88 -1.23 -11.62 -7.32
CA ARG A 88 -0.81 -11.63 -8.73
C ARG A 88 0.72 -11.52 -8.87
N ALA A 89 1.24 -10.32 -8.73
CA ALA A 89 2.65 -9.95 -8.71
C ALA A 89 2.75 -8.48 -8.27
N TYR A 90 3.89 -8.09 -7.72
CA TYR A 90 4.17 -6.70 -7.36
C TYR A 90 5.15 -6.02 -8.35
N GLU A 91 5.78 -6.78 -9.23
CA GLU A 91 6.64 -6.33 -10.33
C GLU A 91 7.61 -5.21 -9.90
N ASP A 92 7.43 -3.97 -10.38
CA ASP A 92 8.36 -2.87 -10.10
C ASP A 92 7.95 -2.02 -8.88
N THR A 93 6.89 -2.41 -8.13
CA THR A 93 6.40 -1.62 -7.00
C THR A 93 7.45 -1.42 -5.92
N LEU A 94 8.21 -2.47 -5.60
CA LEU A 94 9.15 -2.42 -4.49
C LEU A 94 10.38 -1.57 -4.82
N ILE A 95 10.91 -1.73 -6.03
CA ILE A 95 12.06 -0.94 -6.50
C ILE A 95 11.69 0.54 -6.72
N GLU A 96 10.46 0.83 -7.17
CA GLU A 96 9.97 2.20 -7.30
C GLU A 96 9.80 2.89 -5.93
N LEU A 97 9.33 2.14 -4.93
CA LEU A 97 9.24 2.63 -3.56
C LEU A 97 10.63 2.91 -2.99
N GLU A 98 11.58 2.00 -3.18
CA GLU A 98 12.98 2.16 -2.75
C GLU A 98 13.60 3.42 -3.34
N ASP A 99 13.58 3.57 -4.67
CA ASP A 99 14.14 4.72 -5.36
C ASP A 99 13.55 6.03 -4.84
N THR A 100 12.22 6.05 -4.63
CA THR A 100 11.52 7.23 -4.11
C THR A 100 11.97 7.57 -2.69
N LEU A 101 12.16 6.59 -1.82
CA LEU A 101 12.60 6.80 -0.45
C LEU A 101 14.06 7.24 -0.37
N ILE A 102 14.94 6.69 -1.21
CA ILE A 102 16.33 7.12 -1.33
C ILE A 102 16.39 8.57 -1.82
N GLU A 103 15.60 8.95 -2.84
CA GLU A 103 15.47 10.33 -3.31
C GLU A 103 15.06 11.30 -2.18
N LYS A 104 14.29 10.80 -1.21
CA LYS A 104 13.81 11.57 -0.06
C LYS A 104 14.70 11.46 1.19
N ASN A 105 15.92 10.98 1.03
CA ASN A 105 16.94 10.83 2.07
C ASN A 105 16.51 9.88 3.21
N PHE A 106 15.82 8.79 2.91
CA PHE A 106 15.67 7.66 3.83
C PHE A 106 16.80 6.63 3.62
N THR A 107 17.19 5.97 4.71
CA THR A 107 18.13 4.84 4.68
C THR A 107 17.35 3.53 4.64
N CYS A 108 17.23 2.92 3.46
CA CYS A 108 16.49 1.68 3.26
C CYS A 108 17.32 0.48 3.79
N GLN A 109 16.83 -0.22 4.82
CA GLN A 109 17.59 -1.30 5.48
C GLN A 109 17.01 -2.69 5.23
N ALA A 110 15.72 -2.79 4.94
CA ALA A 110 15.04 -4.02 4.64
C ALA A 110 13.81 -3.76 3.78
N ALA A 111 13.37 -4.78 3.05
CA ALA A 111 12.13 -4.69 2.30
C ALA A 111 11.33 -5.99 2.43
N ILE A 112 10.00 -5.88 2.37
CA ILE A 112 9.06 -7.00 2.46
C ILE A 112 8.08 -6.90 1.29
N ALA A 113 7.89 -8.00 0.57
CA ALA A 113 6.74 -8.18 -0.31
C ALA A 113 5.73 -9.08 0.39
N ALA A 114 4.58 -8.54 0.76
CA ALA A 114 3.58 -9.23 1.56
C ALA A 114 2.26 -9.41 0.81
N ILE A 115 1.54 -10.48 1.15
CA ILE A 115 0.28 -10.84 0.50
C ILE A 115 -0.90 -10.45 1.37
N ALA A 116 -1.87 -9.77 0.75
CA ALA A 116 -3.18 -9.53 1.34
C ALA A 116 -4.28 -9.97 0.38
N GLU A 117 -5.50 -10.08 0.89
CA GLU A 117 -6.68 -10.29 0.06
C GLU A 117 -6.75 -9.23 -1.04
N HIS A 118 -7.02 -9.66 -2.27
CA HIS A 118 -7.05 -8.76 -3.41
C HIS A 118 -8.19 -7.73 -3.29
N SER A 119 -7.86 -6.45 -3.24
CA SER A 119 -8.78 -5.34 -2.93
C SER A 119 -9.98 -5.19 -3.88
N ILE A 120 -9.92 -5.79 -5.08
CA ILE A 120 -10.99 -5.75 -6.08
C ILE A 120 -11.65 -7.12 -6.22
N MET A 121 -10.88 -8.19 -6.20
CA MET A 121 -11.31 -9.56 -6.51
C MET A 121 -11.06 -10.44 -5.29
N HIS A 122 -11.93 -10.33 -4.30
CA HIS A 122 -11.81 -10.94 -2.97
C HIS A 122 -11.66 -12.47 -2.95
N GLN A 123 -11.97 -13.16 -4.07
CA GLN A 123 -11.71 -14.59 -4.22
C GLN A 123 -10.21 -14.94 -4.39
N PHE A 124 -9.34 -13.96 -4.58
CA PHE A 124 -7.89 -14.16 -4.64
C PHE A 124 -7.25 -13.77 -3.30
N ALA A 125 -6.44 -14.66 -2.75
CA ALA A 125 -5.83 -14.54 -1.42
C ALA A 125 -6.86 -14.24 -0.31
N THR A 126 -8.05 -14.83 -0.40
CA THR A 126 -9.15 -14.60 0.54
C THR A 126 -8.70 -14.82 1.98
N GLY A 127 -9.00 -13.85 2.85
CA GLY A 127 -8.69 -13.89 4.27
C GLY A 127 -7.22 -13.64 4.64
N ARG A 128 -6.35 -13.35 3.65
CA ARG A 128 -4.95 -13.01 3.94
C ARG A 128 -4.75 -11.53 4.30
N PRO A 129 -3.75 -11.22 5.17
CA PRO A 129 -2.84 -12.13 5.84
C PRO A 129 -3.57 -13.01 6.87
N ASP A 130 -3.33 -14.33 6.79
CA ASP A 130 -3.80 -15.31 7.75
C ASP A 130 -2.77 -15.52 8.89
N GLN A 131 -3.02 -16.47 9.80
CA GLN A 131 -2.13 -16.72 10.93
C GLN A 131 -0.73 -17.19 10.51
N ASN A 132 -0.61 -17.93 9.41
CA ASN A 132 0.70 -18.35 8.90
C ASN A 132 1.47 -17.15 8.36
N ASP A 133 0.80 -16.25 7.64
CA ASP A 133 1.39 -14.99 7.17
C ASP A 133 1.89 -14.13 8.33
N LEU A 134 1.08 -13.99 9.38
CA LEU A 134 1.46 -13.19 10.55
C LEU A 134 2.65 -13.81 11.29
N THR A 135 2.72 -15.12 11.39
CA THR A 135 3.87 -15.83 11.98
C THR A 135 5.14 -15.61 11.15
N GLU A 136 5.03 -15.69 9.83
CA GLU A 136 6.15 -15.43 8.91
C GLU A 136 6.60 -13.97 8.98
N LEU A 137 5.68 -13.02 8.95
CA LEU A 137 5.97 -11.58 9.05
C LEU A 137 6.62 -11.21 10.40
N ALA A 138 6.21 -11.84 11.50
CA ALA A 138 6.88 -11.68 12.80
C ALA A 138 8.32 -12.20 12.76
N SER A 139 8.57 -13.35 12.10
CA SER A 139 9.91 -13.86 11.86
C SER A 139 10.77 -12.91 11.03
N PHE A 140 10.18 -12.25 10.01
CA PHE A 140 10.86 -11.23 9.21
C PHE A 140 11.28 -10.03 10.06
N ALA A 141 10.37 -9.51 10.89
CA ALA A 141 10.67 -8.41 11.81
C ALA A 141 11.83 -8.77 12.76
N GLN A 142 11.87 -10.01 13.27
CA GLN A 142 12.96 -10.48 14.12
C GLN A 142 14.30 -10.49 13.36
N LYS A 143 14.35 -11.02 12.14
CA LYS A 143 15.57 -11.01 11.30
C LYS A 143 16.05 -9.59 10.98
N ILE A 144 15.12 -8.66 10.74
CA ILE A 144 15.46 -7.24 10.52
C ILE A 144 16.08 -6.65 11.79
N LYS A 145 15.52 -6.89 12.98
CA LYS A 145 16.10 -6.44 14.25
C LYS A 145 17.52 -6.99 14.48
N GLU A 146 17.73 -8.27 14.21
CA GLU A 146 19.05 -8.91 14.35
C GLU A 146 20.08 -8.27 13.43
N LYS A 147 19.71 -7.98 12.17
CA LYS A 147 20.58 -7.26 11.23
C LYS A 147 20.88 -5.85 11.73
N THR A 148 19.85 -5.09 12.15
CA THR A 148 20.01 -3.70 12.57
C THR A 148 20.83 -3.56 13.86
N ASN A 149 20.69 -4.48 14.80
CA ASN A 149 21.45 -4.47 16.06
C ASN A 149 22.94 -4.84 15.89
N ASN A 150 23.27 -5.59 14.83
CA ASN A 150 24.63 -6.10 14.60
C ASN A 150 25.43 -5.27 13.58
N THR A 151 24.85 -4.23 13.00
CA THR A 151 25.49 -3.43 11.94
C THR A 151 25.43 -1.95 12.28
N VAL A 152 26.57 -1.25 12.16
CA VAL A 152 26.61 0.21 12.31
C VAL A 152 25.82 0.82 11.16
N LYS A 153 24.99 1.83 11.45
CA LYS A 153 24.06 2.42 10.48
C LYS A 153 24.72 2.89 9.17
N THR A 154 25.93 3.38 9.25
CA THR A 154 26.74 3.83 8.09
C THR A 154 27.23 2.70 7.20
N ASP A 155 27.22 1.46 7.68
CA ASP A 155 27.80 0.29 7.03
C ASP A 155 26.72 -0.64 6.44
N PHE A 156 25.46 -0.21 6.43
CA PHE A 156 24.40 -1.01 5.80
C PHE A 156 24.60 -1.08 4.28
N PRO A 157 24.74 -2.28 3.73
CA PRO A 157 24.72 -2.43 2.29
C PRO A 157 23.33 -2.03 1.76
N PRO A 158 23.25 -1.49 0.53
CA PRO A 158 21.97 -1.26 -0.13
C PRO A 158 21.13 -2.53 -0.15
N VAL A 159 19.84 -2.41 0.16
CA VAL A 159 18.91 -3.54 0.02
C VAL A 159 18.71 -3.81 -1.48
N HIS A 160 18.87 -5.05 -1.88
CA HIS A 160 18.63 -5.45 -3.27
C HIS A 160 17.19 -5.95 -3.42
N VAL A 161 16.32 -5.11 -3.93
CA VAL A 161 14.93 -5.46 -4.19
C VAL A 161 14.70 -5.81 -5.67
N PRO A 162 13.77 -6.71 -5.99
CA PRO A 162 13.42 -7.04 -7.37
C PRO A 162 12.66 -5.90 -8.04
N GLY A 163 12.82 -5.81 -9.37
CA GLY A 163 12.17 -4.85 -10.25
C GLY A 163 13.07 -4.43 -11.40
N ASN A 164 12.55 -3.62 -12.30
CA ASN A 164 13.25 -3.15 -13.48
C ASN A 164 13.37 -1.63 -13.50
N ARG A 165 14.47 -1.14 -14.06
CA ARG A 165 14.64 0.27 -14.46
C ARG A 165 14.97 0.31 -15.96
N PRO A 166 14.17 0.97 -16.81
CA PRO A 166 12.97 1.76 -16.47
C PRO A 166 11.81 0.88 -15.96
N TYR A 167 10.98 1.46 -15.09
CA TYR A 167 9.80 0.77 -14.59
C TYR A 167 8.80 0.49 -15.72
N ARG A 168 7.99 -0.54 -15.55
CA ARG A 168 6.89 -0.83 -16.46
C ARG A 168 5.94 0.37 -16.60
N GLU A 169 5.28 0.48 -17.73
CA GLU A 169 4.26 1.51 -17.92
C GLU A 169 3.11 1.34 -16.92
N TYR A 170 2.62 2.48 -16.44
CA TYR A 170 1.49 2.50 -15.51
C TYR A 170 0.20 2.14 -16.27
N GLY A 171 -0.29 0.93 -16.06
CA GLY A 171 -1.52 0.47 -16.70
C GLY A 171 -2.77 1.09 -16.06
N THR A 172 -3.79 1.35 -16.88
CA THR A 172 -5.10 1.75 -16.38
C THR A 172 -5.92 0.53 -15.92
N ILE A 173 -6.58 0.64 -14.76
CA ILE A 173 -7.52 -0.37 -14.26
C ILE A 173 -8.93 0.13 -14.58
N PRO A 174 -9.64 -0.42 -15.58
CA PRO A 174 -10.93 0.11 -16.06
C PRO A 174 -12.10 -0.29 -15.16
N LEU A 175 -11.87 -0.51 -13.87
CA LEU A 175 -12.87 -0.92 -12.88
C LEU A 175 -13.23 0.26 -11.98
N ILE A 176 -14.11 1.13 -12.46
CA ILE A 176 -14.50 2.36 -11.77
C ILE A 176 -15.81 2.11 -10.99
N PRO A 177 -15.79 2.33 -9.64
CA PRO A 177 -17.00 2.16 -8.83
C PRO A 177 -18.06 3.22 -9.13
N GLY A 178 -19.30 2.77 -9.31
CA GLY A 178 -20.49 3.62 -9.42
C GLY A 178 -21.38 3.53 -8.19
N ALA A 179 -22.31 4.48 -8.03
CA ALA A 179 -23.33 4.44 -7.00
C ALA A 179 -24.61 3.75 -7.54
N SER A 180 -25.21 2.86 -6.74
CA SER A 180 -26.52 2.27 -7.03
C SER A 180 -27.66 3.21 -6.66
N HIS A 181 -28.91 2.84 -7.02
CA HIS A 181 -30.12 3.59 -6.69
C HIS A 181 -30.36 3.70 -5.17
N THR A 182 -29.77 2.81 -4.35
CA THR A 182 -29.88 2.83 -2.88
C THR A 182 -28.96 3.86 -2.21
N CYS A 183 -28.19 4.63 -3.01
CA CYS A 183 -27.28 5.64 -2.47
C CYS A 183 -28.04 6.83 -1.86
N GLY A 184 -27.90 7.02 -0.55
CA GLY A 184 -28.50 8.14 0.20
C GLY A 184 -27.71 9.45 0.11
N SER A 185 -26.66 9.55 -0.71
CA SER A 185 -25.83 10.76 -0.92
C SER A 185 -25.19 11.33 0.36
N CYS A 186 -24.80 10.48 1.32
CA CYS A 186 -24.20 10.89 2.60
C CYS A 186 -22.81 11.57 2.47
N GLY A 187 -22.17 11.54 1.30
CA GLY A 187 -20.91 12.22 1.03
C GLY A 187 -19.64 11.52 1.56
N LEU A 188 -19.74 10.46 2.38
CA LEU A 188 -18.57 9.82 3.00
C LEU A 188 -17.53 9.33 1.97
N CYS A 189 -18.00 8.74 0.85
CA CYS A 189 -17.11 8.29 -0.22
C CYS A 189 -16.38 9.45 -0.92
N ALA A 190 -16.98 10.65 -0.99
CA ALA A 190 -16.32 11.85 -1.51
C ALA A 190 -15.28 12.39 -0.52
N ALA A 191 -15.63 12.48 0.76
CA ALA A 191 -14.73 12.93 1.81
C ALA A 191 -13.48 12.04 1.93
N LYS A 192 -13.65 10.72 1.82
CA LYS A 192 -12.57 9.72 1.95
C LYS A 192 -11.90 9.32 0.63
N CYS A 193 -12.27 9.93 -0.50
CA CYS A 193 -11.62 9.63 -1.78
C CYS A 193 -10.21 10.23 -1.84
N PRO A 194 -9.13 9.42 -1.89
CA PRO A 194 -7.77 9.95 -1.84
C PRO A 194 -7.42 10.82 -3.06
N SER A 195 -7.98 10.49 -4.23
CA SER A 195 -7.75 11.21 -5.49
C SER A 195 -8.77 12.33 -5.78
N GLY A 196 -9.78 12.52 -4.91
CA GLY A 196 -10.83 13.51 -5.16
C GLY A 196 -11.73 13.21 -6.37
N ALA A 197 -11.78 11.95 -6.81
CA ALA A 197 -12.57 11.53 -7.96
C ALA A 197 -14.09 11.54 -7.74
N ILE A 198 -14.57 11.78 -6.53
CA ILE A 198 -16.00 11.81 -6.20
C ILE A 198 -16.33 13.23 -5.75
N PRO A 199 -17.15 13.97 -6.51
CA PRO A 199 -17.56 15.33 -6.13
C PRO A 199 -18.41 15.33 -4.84
N SER A 200 -18.18 16.31 -3.96
CA SER A 200 -18.92 16.42 -2.69
C SER A 200 -20.37 16.87 -2.90
N ASP A 201 -20.62 17.67 -3.91
CA ASP A 201 -21.94 18.15 -4.32
C ASP A 201 -22.77 17.08 -5.07
N ASN A 202 -22.10 16.10 -5.68
CA ASN A 202 -22.76 14.97 -6.32
C ASN A 202 -22.04 13.64 -6.06
N PRO A 203 -22.14 13.06 -4.84
CA PRO A 203 -21.42 11.86 -4.47
C PRO A 203 -21.89 10.59 -5.18
N LYS A 204 -22.90 10.66 -6.05
CA LYS A 204 -23.28 9.56 -6.93
C LYS A 204 -22.39 9.43 -8.16
N GLN A 205 -21.77 10.51 -8.60
CA GLN A 205 -20.85 10.50 -9.72
C GLN A 205 -19.45 10.03 -9.33
N THR A 206 -18.69 9.63 -10.33
CA THR A 206 -17.25 9.35 -10.23
C THR A 206 -16.57 9.93 -11.47
N ASP A 207 -15.64 10.83 -11.26
CA ASP A 207 -14.74 11.33 -12.29
C ASP A 207 -13.79 10.19 -12.68
N LYS A 208 -13.90 9.73 -13.92
CA LYS A 208 -13.16 8.57 -14.44
C LYS A 208 -11.68 8.87 -14.62
N ASP A 209 -11.33 10.12 -14.90
CA ASP A 209 -9.96 10.54 -15.18
C ASP A 209 -9.15 10.68 -13.88
N LYS A 210 -9.84 11.02 -12.76
CA LYS A 210 -9.25 11.09 -11.44
C LYS A 210 -9.27 9.78 -10.67
N CYS A 211 -10.13 8.84 -11.07
CA CYS A 211 -10.33 7.60 -10.32
C CYS A 211 -9.17 6.62 -10.51
N ILE A 212 -8.46 6.30 -9.44
CA ILE A 212 -7.36 5.33 -9.41
C ILE A 212 -7.82 3.89 -9.13
N SER A 213 -9.10 3.60 -9.15
CA SER A 213 -9.68 2.27 -8.89
C SER A 213 -9.23 1.62 -7.57
N CYS A 214 -9.03 2.41 -6.53
CA CYS A 214 -8.52 1.96 -5.23
C CYS A 214 -9.55 1.27 -4.32
N MET A 215 -10.81 1.28 -4.68
CA MET A 215 -11.96 0.70 -3.96
C MET A 215 -12.26 1.32 -2.58
N ARG A 216 -11.60 2.37 -2.13
CA ARG A 216 -11.89 2.99 -0.82
C ARG A 216 -13.35 3.44 -0.70
N CYS A 217 -13.93 3.98 -1.78
CA CYS A 217 -15.34 4.39 -1.78
C CYS A 217 -16.33 3.22 -1.62
N ILE A 218 -15.95 2.00 -1.99
CA ILE A 218 -16.72 0.79 -1.72
C ILE A 218 -16.55 0.39 -0.26
N SER A 219 -15.32 0.35 0.22
CA SER A 219 -14.96 -0.06 1.58
C SER A 219 -15.63 0.82 2.66
N VAL A 220 -15.67 2.14 2.45
CA VAL A 220 -16.24 3.08 3.44
C VAL A 220 -17.75 3.31 3.30
N CYS A 221 -18.42 2.72 2.30
CA CYS A 221 -19.84 2.98 2.06
C CYS A 221 -20.74 2.28 3.09
N PRO A 222 -21.41 2.99 4.00
CA PRO A 222 -22.18 2.36 5.08
C PRO A 222 -23.42 1.60 4.60
N THR A 223 -23.93 1.95 3.42
CA THR A 223 -25.09 1.30 2.79
C THR A 223 -24.71 0.33 1.69
N HIS A 224 -23.40 0.08 1.47
CA HIS A 224 -22.90 -0.77 0.37
C HIS A 224 -23.46 -0.40 -1.00
N SER A 225 -23.77 0.89 -1.19
CA SER A 225 -24.34 1.40 -2.45
C SER A 225 -23.29 1.65 -3.54
N ARG A 226 -22.00 1.78 -3.18
CA ARG A 226 -20.90 1.85 -4.13
C ARG A 226 -20.53 0.44 -4.59
N LYS A 227 -20.52 0.22 -5.92
CA LYS A 227 -20.28 -1.11 -6.51
C LYS A 227 -19.53 -1.00 -7.83
N LEU A 228 -18.86 -2.08 -8.19
CA LEU A 228 -18.34 -2.29 -9.54
C LEU A 228 -19.43 -2.91 -10.44
N ASN A 229 -19.29 -2.70 -11.74
CA ASN A 229 -20.12 -3.43 -12.72
C ASN A 229 -19.78 -4.93 -12.63
N PRO A 230 -20.75 -5.82 -12.32
CA PRO A 230 -20.48 -7.23 -12.07
C PRO A 230 -19.97 -7.98 -13.31
N LEU A 231 -20.39 -7.60 -14.51
CA LEU A 231 -19.93 -8.22 -15.75
C LEU A 231 -18.45 -7.87 -16.02
N MET A 232 -18.08 -6.61 -15.83
CA MET A 232 -16.69 -6.17 -15.98
C MET A 232 -15.78 -6.82 -14.93
N LEU A 233 -16.27 -6.93 -13.69
CA LEU A 233 -15.53 -7.59 -12.60
C LEU A 233 -15.32 -9.07 -12.91
N ALA A 234 -16.35 -9.79 -13.39
CA ALA A 234 -16.25 -11.19 -13.76
C ALA A 234 -15.24 -11.41 -14.91
N ALA A 235 -15.30 -10.56 -15.95
CA ALA A 235 -14.36 -10.64 -17.08
C ALA A 235 -12.91 -10.38 -16.65
N ALA A 236 -12.67 -9.36 -15.82
CA ALA A 236 -11.36 -9.05 -15.29
C ALA A 236 -10.83 -10.16 -14.36
N SER A 237 -11.71 -10.72 -13.53
CA SER A 237 -11.39 -11.85 -12.65
C SER A 237 -10.96 -13.09 -13.43
N GLN A 238 -11.67 -13.41 -14.51
CA GLN A 238 -11.30 -14.53 -15.39
C GLN A 238 -9.91 -14.35 -16.03
N LYS A 239 -9.57 -13.12 -16.45
CA LYS A 239 -8.24 -12.81 -17.00
C LYS A 239 -7.12 -13.01 -15.97
N LEU A 240 -7.36 -12.67 -14.72
CA LEU A 240 -6.35 -12.78 -13.65
C LEU A 240 -6.30 -14.16 -12.99
N LYS A 241 -7.31 -15.01 -13.21
CA LYS A 241 -7.45 -16.31 -12.53
C LYS A 241 -6.17 -17.14 -12.53
N LYS A 242 -5.50 -17.28 -13.68
CA LYS A 242 -4.26 -18.05 -13.80
C LYS A 242 -3.10 -17.40 -13.02
N ALA A 243 -2.95 -16.09 -13.11
CA ALA A 243 -1.86 -15.34 -12.46
C ALA A 243 -2.02 -15.26 -10.93
N CYS A 244 -3.27 -15.29 -10.45
CA CYS A 244 -3.60 -15.24 -9.02
C CYS A 244 -3.88 -16.62 -8.42
N SER A 245 -3.70 -17.72 -9.19
CA SER A 245 -3.91 -19.08 -8.69
C SER A 245 -2.75 -19.54 -7.81
N GLY A 246 -3.05 -20.46 -6.88
CA GLY A 246 -2.08 -20.99 -5.92
C GLY A 246 -1.79 -19.99 -4.80
N ARG A 247 -1.28 -20.51 -3.68
CA ARG A 247 -0.78 -19.70 -2.58
C ARG A 247 0.62 -19.20 -2.95
N LYS A 248 0.85 -17.91 -2.84
CA LYS A 248 2.18 -17.30 -2.89
C LYS A 248 2.63 -16.98 -1.47
N GLU A 249 3.93 -16.94 -1.25
CA GLU A 249 4.53 -16.68 0.05
C GLU A 249 4.97 -15.21 0.16
N ASN A 250 5.13 -14.72 1.38
CA ASN A 250 5.74 -13.41 1.60
C ASN A 250 7.25 -13.51 1.37
N GLU A 251 7.88 -12.40 1.05
CA GLU A 251 9.31 -12.35 0.72
C GLU A 251 10.00 -11.28 1.58
N LEU A 252 11.21 -11.58 2.07
CA LEU A 252 12.05 -10.67 2.84
C LEU A 252 13.36 -10.41 2.08
N PHE A 253 13.74 -9.15 1.99
CA PHE A 253 15.00 -8.65 1.40
C PHE A 253 15.79 -7.92 2.49
N LEU A 254 17.06 -8.32 2.65
CA LEU A 254 17.97 -7.79 3.66
C LEU A 254 19.28 -7.29 3.05
#